data_a73adcb9dbe11ddd68bc7ff4f86686ac
#
_entry.id   a73adcb9dbe11ddd68bc7ff4f86686ac
#
_cell.length_a   1.000
_cell.length_b   1.000
_cell.length_c   1.000
_cell.angle_alpha   90.00
_cell.angle_beta   90.00
_cell.angle_gamma   90.00
#
_symmetry.space_group_name_H-M   'P 1'
#
loop_
_entity.id
_entity.type
_entity.pdbx_description
1 polymer ?
#
loop_
_entity_poly.entity_id
_entity_poly.type
_entity_poly.pdbx_seq_one_letter_code
_entity_poly.pdbx_strand_id
1 'polypeptide(L)'
;MKRHLTFLGAMLLIAGSAVAQEVNSSAQMQKSSSGEDVSANEIVDYTPSISLDSRFGFNGIVSGGAAGFGGDGLYLNVDGKISKHFSYSLCQKFFSANGDDDSVFDNTDWLTLSYDVGGFTFTAGKDVVMVGSYEYDAYDIDSYFDMNSMFYNSFACYQWGVKAMWTSPSETTSFAFQVTNSPFSYIPKEDNLYAYNFGWYGAWDWYESIWTVNMFEYERGKFVNCIAVGNMFYAGNFSLGLDCVMRGADIKRVGEDEITVNVMPSYEFGDTFRLFGKFGWERSSADLPYDFWGEYLTTDDMIAANEEN
;
A
#
# COMPACT_ATOMS: atom_id res chain seq x y z
N MET A 1 25.48 -20.62 -12.90
CA MET A 1 25.98 -19.24 -12.77
C MET A 1 24.79 -18.40 -12.30
N LYS A 2 24.80 -17.94 -11.05
CA LYS A 2 23.67 -17.12 -10.51
C LYS A 2 23.71 -15.76 -11.22
N ARG A 3 22.72 -15.45 -12.03
CA ARG A 3 22.54 -14.09 -12.59
C ARG A 3 21.74 -13.28 -11.60
N HIS A 4 22.38 -12.32 -10.97
CA HIS A 4 21.70 -11.30 -10.19
C HIS A 4 21.25 -10.20 -11.17
N LEU A 5 19.96 -10.02 -11.33
CA LEU A 5 19.43 -8.88 -12.05
C LEU A 5 19.43 -7.68 -11.09
N THR A 6 20.28 -6.71 -11.37
CA THR A 6 20.32 -5.45 -10.60
C THR A 6 19.75 -4.37 -11.48
N PHE A 7 18.60 -3.83 -11.15
CA PHE A 7 18.02 -2.66 -11.80
C PHE A 7 18.34 -1.40 -10.98
N LEU A 8 19.00 -0.44 -11.59
CA LEU A 8 19.19 0.88 -11.03
C LEU A 8 18.41 1.87 -11.90
N GLY A 9 17.26 2.31 -11.42
CA GLY A 9 16.45 3.34 -12.07
C GLY A 9 16.50 4.64 -11.26
N ALA A 10 16.93 5.72 -11.88
CA ALA A 10 16.81 7.06 -11.32
C ALA A 10 16.02 7.94 -12.28
N MET A 11 14.92 8.53 -11.83
CA MET A 11 14.15 9.49 -12.61
C MET A 11 13.89 10.73 -11.77
N LEU A 12 14.28 11.88 -12.26
CA LEU A 12 13.96 13.18 -11.69
C LEU A 12 12.79 13.77 -12.49
N LEU A 13 11.63 13.88 -11.90
CA LEU A 13 10.47 14.55 -12.48
C LEU A 13 10.27 15.91 -11.82
N ILE A 14 10.21 16.96 -12.62
CA ILE A 14 9.78 18.28 -12.17
C ILE A 14 8.33 18.41 -12.61
N ALA A 15 7.40 18.16 -11.70
CA ALA A 15 5.98 18.41 -11.92
C ALA A 15 5.58 19.67 -11.16
N GLY A 16 5.26 20.72 -11.88
CA GLY A 16 4.56 21.88 -11.33
C GLY A 16 3.07 21.59 -11.35
N SER A 17 2.51 21.16 -10.24
CA SER A 17 1.06 21.08 -10.07
C SER A 17 0.63 22.08 -9.02
N ALA A 18 -0.13 23.10 -9.43
CA ALA A 18 -0.88 23.94 -8.52
C ALA A 18 -2.11 23.15 -8.06
N VAL A 19 -1.96 22.37 -7.00
CA VAL A 19 -3.08 21.75 -6.31
C VAL A 19 -2.89 22.04 -4.84
N ALA A 20 -3.76 22.88 -4.30
CA ALA A 20 -3.98 22.95 -2.87
C ALA A 20 -4.72 21.66 -2.50
N GLN A 21 -3.97 20.62 -2.14
CA GLN A 21 -4.50 19.37 -1.66
C GLN A 21 -3.96 19.18 -0.26
N GLU A 22 -4.84 19.18 0.72
CA GLU A 22 -4.50 18.55 1.99
C GLU A 22 -4.06 17.15 1.66
N VAL A 23 -2.80 16.84 1.93
CA VAL A 23 -2.26 15.49 1.83
C VAL A 23 -2.91 14.67 2.94
N ASN A 24 -4.06 14.10 2.63
CA ASN A 24 -4.56 12.98 3.38
C ASN A 24 -3.75 11.78 2.88
N SER A 25 -2.58 11.56 3.48
CA SER A 25 -1.97 10.25 3.38
C SER A 25 -2.98 9.24 3.94
N SER A 26 -3.19 8.13 3.27
CA SER A 26 -3.97 7.00 3.77
C SER A 26 -3.42 6.46 5.09
N ALA A 27 -2.21 6.83 5.46
CA ALA A 27 -1.63 6.77 6.80
C ALA A 27 -2.21 7.83 7.76
N GLN A 28 -3.25 8.56 7.40
CA GLN A 28 -4.03 9.11 8.47
C GLN A 28 -4.57 7.93 9.26
N MET A 29 -3.76 7.53 10.28
CA MET A 29 -4.39 6.99 11.48
C MET A 29 -5.68 7.78 11.63
N GLN A 30 -6.83 7.11 11.42
CA GLN A 30 -8.06 7.70 11.88
C GLN A 30 -7.73 8.17 13.28
N LYS A 31 -7.66 9.49 13.49
CA LYS A 31 -7.56 10.04 14.83
C LYS A 31 -8.78 9.52 15.55
N SER A 32 -8.65 8.32 16.11
CA SER A 32 -9.63 7.85 17.06
C SER A 32 -9.52 8.86 18.17
N SER A 33 -10.56 9.61 18.41
CA SER A 33 -10.62 10.51 19.51
C SER A 33 -10.25 9.71 20.76
N SER A 34 -9.02 9.93 21.24
CA SER A 34 -8.52 9.34 22.46
C SER A 34 -9.53 9.55 23.56
N GLY A 35 -9.64 8.55 24.45
CA GLY A 35 -10.56 8.51 25.56
C GLY A 35 -10.48 9.68 26.54
N GLU A 36 -10.94 10.82 26.13
CA GLU A 36 -11.50 11.80 27.02
C GLU A 36 -12.90 11.32 27.42
N ASP A 37 -13.22 11.38 28.71
CA ASP A 37 -14.55 11.19 29.24
C ASP A 37 -15.54 12.03 28.42
N VAL A 38 -16.22 11.39 27.48
CA VAL A 38 -17.16 12.04 26.58
C VAL A 38 -18.26 12.64 27.43
N SER A 39 -18.24 13.95 27.55
CA SER A 39 -19.36 14.68 28.16
C SER A 39 -20.62 14.28 27.40
N ALA A 40 -21.70 14.01 28.11
CA ALA A 40 -22.93 13.34 27.61
C ALA A 40 -23.67 14.10 26.47
N ASN A 41 -23.03 15.05 25.77
CA ASN A 41 -23.63 15.95 24.77
C ASN A 41 -22.77 16.12 23.51
N GLU A 42 -21.82 15.23 23.19
CA GLU A 42 -21.12 15.32 21.92
C GLU A 42 -22.07 14.93 20.79
N ILE A 43 -22.40 15.90 19.92
CA ILE A 43 -23.24 15.67 18.74
C ILE A 43 -22.36 14.96 17.71
N VAL A 44 -22.57 13.66 17.52
CA VAL A 44 -21.90 12.90 16.45
C VAL A 44 -22.45 13.38 15.11
N ASP A 45 -21.56 13.85 14.23
CA ASP A 45 -21.93 14.16 12.86
C ASP A 45 -22.00 12.84 12.05
N TYR A 46 -23.18 12.55 11.54
CA TYR A 46 -23.46 11.39 10.69
C TYR A 46 -23.48 11.74 9.18
N THR A 47 -23.13 12.97 8.82
CA THR A 47 -23.10 13.38 7.41
C THR A 47 -21.93 12.67 6.72
N PRO A 48 -22.17 11.91 5.62
CA PRO A 48 -21.10 11.31 4.86
C PRO A 48 -20.17 12.36 4.25
N SER A 49 -18.87 12.13 4.30
CA SER A 49 -17.91 12.79 3.42
C SER A 49 -17.92 12.07 2.07
N ILE A 50 -18.10 12.80 1.00
CA ILE A 50 -18.08 12.26 -0.37
C ILE A 50 -17.08 13.08 -1.17
N SER A 51 -16.05 12.44 -1.73
CA SER A 51 -15.13 13.07 -2.66
C SER A 51 -15.06 12.30 -3.98
N LEU A 52 -14.70 13.02 -5.04
CA LEU A 52 -14.43 12.48 -6.35
C LEU A 52 -13.00 12.90 -6.72
N ASP A 53 -12.09 11.95 -6.72
CA ASP A 53 -10.69 12.20 -6.94
C ASP A 53 -10.28 11.78 -8.34
N SER A 54 -9.56 12.65 -9.04
CA SER A 54 -9.06 12.38 -10.38
C SER A 54 -7.80 13.18 -10.64
N ARG A 55 -6.90 12.61 -11.41
CA ARG A 55 -5.69 13.27 -11.86
C ARG A 55 -5.65 13.30 -13.39
N PHE A 56 -5.24 14.43 -13.95
CA PHE A 56 -4.88 14.52 -15.35
C PHE A 56 -3.57 15.31 -15.49
N GLY A 57 -2.83 15.03 -16.53
CA GLY A 57 -1.52 15.66 -16.72
C GLY A 57 -1.06 15.55 -18.15
N PHE A 58 0.12 16.11 -18.39
CA PHE A 58 0.85 15.95 -19.63
C PHE A 58 2.03 15.01 -19.39
N ASN A 59 2.02 13.86 -20.04
CA ASN A 59 3.08 12.87 -19.96
C ASN A 59 3.91 12.88 -21.24
N GLY A 60 5.22 12.73 -21.12
CA GLY A 60 6.13 12.67 -22.25
C GLY A 60 7.41 11.90 -21.91
N ILE A 61 7.95 11.21 -22.91
CA ILE A 61 9.21 10.49 -22.81
C ILE A 61 10.30 11.33 -23.43
N VAL A 62 11.31 11.73 -22.64
CA VAL A 62 12.42 12.60 -23.07
C VAL A 62 13.27 11.97 -24.18
N SER A 63 13.30 10.65 -24.29
CA SER A 63 14.07 9.89 -25.28
C SER A 63 13.38 9.70 -26.64
N GLY A 64 12.26 10.39 -26.92
CA GLY A 64 11.62 10.39 -28.25
C GLY A 64 10.38 9.52 -28.39
N GLY A 65 9.65 9.32 -27.29
CA GLY A 65 8.32 8.69 -27.28
C GLY A 65 7.18 9.67 -27.55
N ALA A 66 5.95 9.15 -27.58
CA ALA A 66 4.75 9.96 -27.69
C ALA A 66 4.58 10.82 -26.42
N ALA A 67 4.15 12.07 -26.62
CA ALA A 67 3.80 12.96 -25.52
C ALA A 67 2.35 13.43 -25.69
N GLY A 68 1.62 13.58 -24.60
CA GLY A 68 0.21 13.98 -24.67
C GLY A 68 -0.42 14.23 -23.31
N PHE A 69 -1.62 14.75 -23.35
CA PHE A 69 -2.47 14.86 -22.18
C PHE A 69 -3.15 13.50 -21.91
N GLY A 70 -3.24 13.12 -20.64
CA GLY A 70 -3.89 11.89 -20.19
C GLY A 70 -4.59 12.08 -18.86
N GLY A 71 -5.57 11.24 -18.59
CA GLY A 71 -6.21 11.10 -17.27
C GLY A 71 -5.70 9.84 -16.58
N ASP A 72 -5.62 9.92 -15.26
CA ASP A 72 -5.08 8.85 -14.43
C ASP A 72 -5.99 8.65 -13.23
N GLY A 73 -6.82 7.63 -13.35
CA GLY A 73 -7.79 7.27 -12.33
C GLY A 73 -9.00 8.21 -12.22
N LEU A 74 -10.06 7.66 -11.73
CA LEU A 74 -11.26 8.36 -11.24
C LEU A 74 -11.84 7.55 -10.09
N TYR A 75 -11.82 8.10 -8.88
CA TYR A 75 -12.19 7.42 -7.65
C TYR A 75 -13.32 8.15 -6.94
N LEU A 76 -14.29 7.39 -6.45
CA LEU A 76 -15.30 7.87 -5.53
C LEU A 76 -14.95 7.39 -4.13
N ASN A 77 -14.73 8.32 -3.22
CA ASN A 77 -14.55 8.04 -1.80
C ASN A 77 -15.80 8.42 -1.03
N VAL A 78 -16.25 7.55 -0.13
CA VAL A 78 -17.38 7.79 0.75
C VAL A 78 -17.03 7.31 2.15
N ASP A 79 -16.91 8.25 3.09
CA ASP A 79 -16.60 7.97 4.49
C ASP A 79 -17.72 8.47 5.38
N GLY A 80 -18.02 7.74 6.47
CA GLY A 80 -19.06 8.19 7.38
C GLY A 80 -19.16 7.38 8.66
N LYS A 81 -20.03 7.84 9.55
CA LYS A 81 -20.35 7.17 10.81
C LYS A 81 -21.79 6.64 10.79
N ILE A 82 -21.99 5.43 11.29
CA ILE A 82 -23.31 4.84 11.52
C ILE A 82 -23.73 5.10 12.96
N SER A 83 -22.77 5.12 13.88
CA SER A 83 -22.97 5.44 15.29
C SER A 83 -21.68 6.04 15.87
N LYS A 84 -21.69 6.38 17.17
CA LYS A 84 -20.48 6.87 17.85
C LYS A 84 -19.29 5.88 17.81
N HIS A 85 -19.56 4.59 17.58
CA HIS A 85 -18.56 3.52 17.55
C HIS A 85 -18.40 2.88 16.19
N PHE A 86 -19.34 3.03 15.27
CA PHE A 86 -19.28 2.41 13.95
C PHE A 86 -19.04 3.45 12.86
N SER A 87 -18.04 3.22 12.05
CA SER A 87 -17.72 3.98 10.85
C SER A 87 -17.58 3.05 9.63
N TYR A 88 -17.72 3.62 8.46
CA TYR A 88 -17.52 2.92 7.19
C TYR A 88 -16.67 3.77 6.25
N SER A 89 -15.98 3.10 5.35
CA SER A 89 -15.20 3.72 4.27
C SER A 89 -15.35 2.91 2.99
N LEU A 90 -15.48 3.61 1.88
CA LEU A 90 -15.55 3.05 0.52
C LEU A 90 -14.64 3.86 -0.39
N CYS A 91 -13.81 3.16 -1.17
CA CYS A 91 -13.14 3.72 -2.34
C CYS A 91 -13.47 2.87 -3.57
N GLN A 92 -14.15 3.47 -4.54
CA GLN A 92 -14.57 2.83 -5.78
C GLN A 92 -13.87 3.45 -6.97
N LYS A 93 -13.09 2.67 -7.70
CA LYS A 93 -12.52 3.02 -8.99
C LYS A 93 -13.56 2.85 -10.09
N PHE A 94 -13.79 3.89 -10.91
CA PHE A 94 -14.84 3.85 -11.93
C PHE A 94 -14.42 3.09 -13.20
N PHE A 95 -13.14 3.08 -13.53
CA PHE A 95 -12.65 2.45 -14.75
C PHE A 95 -11.47 1.53 -14.47
N SER A 96 -11.60 0.27 -14.88
CA SER A 96 -10.51 -0.64 -15.07
C SER A 96 -10.07 -0.61 -16.53
N ALA A 97 -8.78 -0.67 -16.79
CA ALA A 97 -8.24 -0.75 -18.15
C ALA A 97 -8.54 -2.10 -18.84
N ASN A 98 -8.93 -3.10 -18.06
CA ASN A 98 -9.20 -4.45 -18.53
C ASN A 98 -10.71 -4.65 -18.64
N GLY A 99 -11.23 -4.58 -19.87
CA GLY A 99 -12.67 -4.58 -20.17
C GLY A 99 -13.38 -5.94 -20.16
N ASP A 100 -12.93 -6.89 -19.36
CA ASP A 100 -13.59 -8.19 -19.20
C ASP A 100 -14.37 -8.25 -17.88
N ASP A 101 -15.50 -8.94 -17.87
CA ASP A 101 -16.51 -9.25 -16.86
C ASP A 101 -16.12 -9.15 -15.36
N ASP A 102 -15.40 -8.10 -14.98
CA ASP A 102 -14.93 -7.87 -13.64
C ASP A 102 -16.09 -7.58 -12.70
N SER A 103 -16.09 -8.20 -11.58
CA SER A 103 -17.01 -7.89 -10.49
C SER A 103 -16.84 -6.41 -10.08
N VAL A 104 -17.93 -5.75 -9.70
CA VAL A 104 -17.88 -4.40 -9.11
C VAL A 104 -16.84 -4.33 -7.98
N PHE A 105 -16.66 -5.44 -7.26
CA PHE A 105 -15.69 -5.53 -6.17
C PHE A 105 -14.24 -5.58 -6.64
N ASP A 106 -13.93 -5.94 -7.88
CA ASP A 106 -12.57 -5.94 -8.40
C ASP A 106 -12.07 -4.49 -8.59
N ASN A 107 -12.99 -3.59 -8.93
CA ASN A 107 -12.76 -2.15 -9.02
C ASN A 107 -12.98 -1.39 -7.70
N THR A 108 -13.22 -2.09 -6.59
CA THR A 108 -13.33 -1.49 -5.26
C THR A 108 -11.99 -1.65 -4.55
N ASP A 109 -11.30 -0.55 -4.26
CA ASP A 109 -10.03 -0.59 -3.53
C ASP A 109 -10.30 -0.97 -2.07
N TRP A 110 -11.19 -0.23 -1.39
CA TRP A 110 -11.64 -0.66 -0.07
C TRP A 110 -13.14 -0.46 0.13
N LEU A 111 -13.69 -1.33 0.96
CA LEU A 111 -15.05 -1.28 1.49
C LEU A 111 -14.99 -1.85 2.90
N THR A 112 -14.97 -0.98 3.90
CA THR A 112 -14.74 -1.38 5.29
C THR A 112 -15.85 -0.92 6.22
N LEU A 113 -16.07 -1.72 7.27
CA LEU A 113 -16.82 -1.35 8.45
C LEU A 113 -15.88 -1.44 9.66
N SER A 114 -15.78 -0.37 10.44
CA SER A 114 -14.93 -0.29 11.62
C SER A 114 -15.75 -0.09 12.89
N TYR A 115 -15.26 -0.67 13.99
CA TYR A 115 -15.82 -0.53 15.33
C TYR A 115 -14.75 -0.07 16.31
N ASP A 116 -14.94 1.09 16.94
CA ASP A 116 -13.98 1.72 17.84
C ASP A 116 -14.43 1.57 19.31
N VAL A 117 -13.54 1.05 20.14
CA VAL A 117 -13.77 0.89 21.58
C VAL A 117 -12.47 0.87 22.39
N GLY A 118 -12.33 1.79 23.34
CA GLY A 118 -11.27 1.75 24.36
C GLY A 118 -9.84 1.73 23.79
N GLY A 119 -9.57 2.47 22.72
CA GLY A 119 -8.28 2.49 22.02
C GLY A 119 -8.08 1.35 21.03
N PHE A 120 -9.07 0.45 20.89
CA PHE A 120 -9.08 -0.58 19.84
C PHE A 120 -10.00 -0.18 18.69
N THR A 121 -9.53 -0.42 17.47
CA THR A 121 -10.33 -0.39 16.23
C THR A 121 -10.37 -1.77 15.62
N PHE A 122 -11.55 -2.29 15.37
CA PHE A 122 -11.79 -3.55 14.66
C PHE A 122 -12.38 -3.23 13.30
N THR A 123 -11.71 -3.65 12.23
CA THR A 123 -12.15 -3.41 10.86
C THR A 123 -12.46 -4.73 10.17
N ALA A 124 -13.54 -4.78 9.40
CA ALA A 124 -13.89 -5.91 8.56
C ALA A 124 -14.30 -5.41 7.17
N GLY A 125 -13.92 -6.16 6.13
CA GLY A 125 -14.23 -5.81 4.74
C GLY A 125 -13.09 -6.05 3.78
N LYS A 126 -13.15 -5.40 2.61
CA LYS A 126 -12.03 -5.30 1.69
C LYS A 126 -11.17 -4.12 2.12
N ASP A 127 -9.89 -4.33 2.31
CA ASP A 127 -8.95 -3.33 2.82
C ASP A 127 -7.55 -3.60 2.25
N VAL A 128 -6.67 -2.62 2.36
CA VAL A 128 -5.26 -2.79 1.98
C VAL A 128 -4.61 -3.86 2.85
N VAL A 129 -3.87 -4.75 2.23
CA VAL A 129 -3.00 -5.69 2.95
C VAL A 129 -1.87 -4.89 3.60
N MET A 130 -1.73 -4.98 4.92
CA MET A 130 -0.73 -4.19 5.65
C MET A 130 0.69 -4.57 5.22
N VAL A 131 1.45 -3.63 4.66
CA VAL A 131 2.87 -3.78 4.35
C VAL A 131 3.60 -2.51 4.75
N GLY A 132 4.73 -2.65 5.43
CA GLY A 132 5.52 -1.55 5.98
C GLY A 132 6.34 -0.81 4.93
N SER A 133 5.68 -0.15 4.00
CA SER A 133 6.31 0.61 2.92
C SER A 133 5.47 1.84 2.60
N TYR A 134 6.08 3.01 2.57
CA TYR A 134 5.43 4.25 2.16
C TYR A 134 5.12 4.29 0.65
N GLU A 135 5.89 3.57 -0.17
CA GLU A 135 5.53 3.36 -1.56
C GLU A 135 4.21 2.62 -1.70
N TYR A 136 4.04 1.55 -0.89
CA TYR A 136 2.87 0.69 -0.93
C TYR A 136 1.64 1.33 -0.27
N ASP A 137 1.86 2.13 0.78
CA ASP A 137 0.80 2.82 1.53
C ASP A 137 0.29 4.09 0.81
N ALA A 138 1.00 4.53 -0.25
CA ALA A 138 0.56 5.67 -1.03
C ALA A 138 -0.74 5.37 -1.77
N TYR A 139 -1.70 6.29 -1.68
CA TYR A 139 -2.92 6.22 -2.47
C TYR A 139 -2.59 6.33 -3.96
N ASP A 140 -3.20 5.51 -4.81
CA ASP A 140 -2.87 5.42 -6.25
C ASP A 140 -2.83 6.77 -6.95
N ILE A 141 -3.77 7.68 -6.62
CA ILE A 141 -3.84 9.00 -7.24
C ILE A 141 -2.66 9.90 -6.81
N ASP A 142 -2.03 9.62 -5.67
CA ASP A 142 -0.84 10.32 -5.17
C ASP A 142 0.46 9.68 -5.65
N SER A 143 0.38 8.54 -6.32
CA SER A 143 1.52 7.87 -6.93
C SER A 143 1.88 8.55 -8.25
N TYR A 144 2.83 9.50 -8.21
CA TYR A 144 3.20 10.34 -9.35
C TYR A 144 4.19 9.67 -10.32
N PHE A 145 4.62 8.47 -10.03
CA PHE A 145 5.62 7.76 -10.83
C PHE A 145 5.01 6.51 -11.44
N ASP A 146 5.12 6.35 -12.74
CA ASP A 146 4.83 5.09 -13.44
C ASP A 146 5.87 3.99 -13.12
N MET A 147 6.86 4.30 -12.28
CA MET A 147 7.91 3.38 -11.83
C MET A 147 7.62 2.91 -10.42
N ASN A 148 6.85 1.86 -10.32
CA ASN A 148 6.68 1.15 -9.06
C ASN A 148 7.74 0.06 -8.90
N SER A 149 8.05 -0.26 -7.64
CA SER A 149 8.96 -1.37 -7.33
C SER A 149 8.41 -2.72 -7.81
N MET A 150 9.29 -3.68 -7.97
CA MET A 150 8.93 -5.07 -8.23
C MET A 150 7.99 -5.60 -7.15
N PHE A 151 8.23 -5.20 -5.89
CA PHE A 151 7.38 -5.56 -4.78
C PHE A 151 5.96 -5.00 -4.97
N TYR A 152 5.81 -3.71 -5.25
CA TYR A 152 4.50 -3.07 -5.43
C TYR A 152 3.67 -3.76 -6.53
N ASN A 153 4.31 -4.12 -7.64
CA ASN A 153 3.65 -4.75 -8.78
C ASN A 153 3.39 -6.26 -8.59
N SER A 154 3.88 -6.87 -7.51
CA SER A 154 3.92 -8.33 -7.38
C SER A 154 2.69 -8.95 -6.74
N PHE A 155 1.72 -8.19 -6.25
CA PHE A 155 0.50 -8.77 -5.69
C PHE A 155 -0.66 -7.78 -5.57
N ALA A 156 -1.88 -8.32 -5.41
CA ALA A 156 -3.09 -7.52 -5.30
C ALA A 156 -3.17 -6.85 -3.92
N CYS A 157 -3.12 -5.51 -3.91
CA CYS A 157 -3.04 -4.69 -2.71
C CYS A 157 -4.26 -4.81 -1.79
N TYR A 158 -5.45 -5.00 -2.34
CA TYR A 158 -6.71 -4.93 -1.59
C TYR A 158 -7.35 -6.30 -1.48
N GLN A 159 -7.53 -6.77 -0.24
CA GLN A 159 -8.05 -8.11 0.05
C GLN A 159 -9.17 -8.07 1.09
N TRP A 160 -10.11 -9.02 1.00
CA TRP A 160 -11.12 -9.23 2.02
C TRP A 160 -10.51 -9.80 3.29
N GLY A 161 -10.88 -9.24 4.45
CA GLY A 161 -10.35 -9.71 5.72
C GLY A 161 -10.86 -8.97 6.94
N VAL A 162 -10.11 -9.13 8.02
CA VAL A 162 -10.36 -8.47 9.30
C VAL A 162 -9.05 -7.94 9.88
N LYS A 163 -9.13 -6.81 10.57
CA LYS A 163 -8.00 -6.14 11.22
C LYS A 163 -8.41 -5.71 12.63
N ALA A 164 -7.53 -5.92 13.58
CA ALA A 164 -7.61 -5.34 14.92
C ALA A 164 -6.39 -4.45 15.12
N MET A 165 -6.62 -3.20 15.52
CA MET A 165 -5.57 -2.23 15.81
C MET A 165 -5.76 -1.68 17.22
N TRP A 166 -4.69 -1.62 17.98
CA TRP A 166 -4.64 -0.90 19.24
C TRP A 166 -3.75 0.34 19.08
N THR A 167 -4.25 1.46 19.56
CA THR A 167 -3.53 2.74 19.55
C THR A 167 -3.31 3.21 20.98
N SER A 168 -2.09 3.66 21.27
CA SER A 168 -1.74 4.20 22.57
C SER A 168 -2.53 5.47 22.87
N PRO A 169 -2.76 5.81 24.17
CA PRO A 169 -3.45 7.05 24.53
C PRO A 169 -2.76 8.34 24.06
N SER A 170 -1.46 8.29 23.78
CA SER A 170 -0.69 9.39 23.17
C SER A 170 -0.76 9.45 21.67
N GLU A 171 -1.42 8.48 21.04
CA GLU A 171 -1.53 8.28 19.58
C GLU A 171 -0.19 8.15 18.83
N THR A 172 0.92 8.05 19.57
CA THR A 172 2.26 7.96 18.99
C THR A 172 2.66 6.54 18.59
N THR A 173 1.89 5.54 19.00
CA THR A 173 2.21 4.12 18.78
C THR A 173 0.94 3.34 18.57
N SER A 174 0.90 2.54 17.51
CA SER A 174 -0.17 1.57 17.26
C SER A 174 0.41 0.20 16.88
N PHE A 175 -0.29 -0.85 17.27
CA PHE A 175 -0.03 -2.21 16.84
C PHE A 175 -1.26 -2.75 16.15
N ALA A 176 -1.08 -3.41 15.02
CA ALA A 176 -2.19 -4.00 14.27
C ALA A 176 -1.90 -5.47 13.95
N PHE A 177 -2.95 -6.26 13.96
CA PHE A 177 -2.96 -7.62 13.43
C PHE A 177 -4.08 -7.72 12.40
N GLN A 178 -3.76 -8.25 11.23
CA GLN A 178 -4.69 -8.39 10.12
C GLN A 178 -4.63 -9.82 9.57
N VAL A 179 -5.80 -10.36 9.25
CA VAL A 179 -5.94 -11.62 8.49
C VAL A 179 -6.78 -11.32 7.26
N THR A 180 -6.25 -11.62 6.08
CA THR A 180 -6.95 -11.41 4.80
C THR A 180 -6.91 -12.67 3.95
N ASN A 181 -7.65 -12.66 2.83
CA ASN A 181 -7.32 -13.56 1.74
C ASN A 181 -5.88 -13.31 1.29
N SER A 182 -5.20 -14.34 0.79
CA SER A 182 -3.84 -14.16 0.30
C SER A 182 -3.81 -13.30 -0.96
N PRO A 183 -2.88 -12.35 -1.07
CA PRO A 183 -2.67 -11.58 -2.30
C PRO A 183 -2.14 -12.43 -3.47
N PHE A 184 -1.65 -13.65 -3.21
CA PHE A 184 -1.19 -14.60 -4.22
C PHE A 184 -2.28 -15.59 -4.68
N SER A 185 -3.54 -15.41 -4.28
CA SER A 185 -4.65 -16.30 -4.58
C SER A 185 -5.30 -16.05 -5.96
N TYR A 186 -4.53 -15.77 -7.01
CA TYR A 186 -5.05 -15.70 -8.37
C TYR A 186 -5.44 -17.08 -8.95
N ILE A 187 -5.04 -18.16 -8.28
CA ILE A 187 -5.40 -19.52 -8.66
C ILE A 187 -6.87 -19.78 -8.32
N PRO A 188 -7.63 -20.49 -9.20
CA PRO A 188 -9.05 -20.72 -9.00
C PRO A 188 -9.35 -21.27 -7.61
N LYS A 189 -10.25 -20.65 -6.95
CA LYS A 189 -10.87 -20.73 -5.61
C LYS A 189 -11.01 -22.11 -4.93
N GLU A 190 -10.21 -23.10 -5.25
CA GLU A 190 -10.29 -24.42 -4.63
C GLU A 190 -9.63 -24.45 -3.24
N ASP A 191 -8.64 -23.58 -3.00
CA ASP A 191 -7.99 -23.43 -1.71
C ASP A 191 -8.15 -22.01 -1.16
N ASN A 192 -8.79 -21.91 0.01
CA ASN A 192 -8.80 -20.65 0.76
C ASN A 192 -7.39 -20.42 1.32
N LEU A 193 -6.62 -19.57 0.66
CA LEU A 193 -5.30 -19.15 1.10
C LEU A 193 -5.43 -17.82 1.89
N TYR A 194 -4.65 -17.68 2.93
CA TYR A 194 -4.72 -16.53 3.83
C TYR A 194 -3.38 -15.81 3.95
N ALA A 195 -3.47 -14.52 4.29
CA ALA A 195 -2.35 -13.72 4.72
C ALA A 195 -2.50 -13.34 6.19
N TYR A 196 -1.37 -13.37 6.92
CA TYR A 196 -1.29 -12.98 8.33
C TYR A 196 -0.29 -11.86 8.45
N ASN A 197 -0.75 -10.70 8.92
CA ASN A 197 0.03 -9.49 8.94
C ASN A 197 0.07 -8.92 10.37
N PHE A 198 1.25 -8.60 10.85
CA PHE A 198 1.45 -7.88 12.10
C PHE A 198 2.20 -6.59 11.81
N GLY A 199 1.71 -5.47 12.31
CA GLY A 199 2.27 -4.14 12.06
C GLY A 199 2.48 -3.33 13.33
N TRP A 200 3.52 -2.53 13.30
CA TRP A 200 3.77 -1.44 14.24
C TRP A 200 3.83 -0.12 13.47
N TYR A 201 3.06 0.84 13.96
CA TYR A 201 3.00 2.20 13.45
C TYR A 201 3.50 3.14 14.53
N GLY A 202 4.45 3.99 14.18
CA GLY A 202 4.94 5.06 15.02
C GLY A 202 4.61 6.41 14.38
N ALA A 203 4.20 7.39 15.19
CA ALA A 203 3.89 8.74 14.71
C ALA A 203 4.36 9.78 15.73
N TRP A 204 5.40 10.52 15.36
CA TRP A 204 5.94 11.66 16.08
C TRP A 204 6.10 12.82 15.11
N ASP A 205 6.19 14.04 15.58
CA ASP A 205 6.25 15.25 14.74
C ASP A 205 7.38 15.22 13.69
N TRP A 206 8.47 14.54 13.98
CA TRP A 206 9.65 14.50 13.12
C TRP A 206 9.90 13.14 12.46
N TYR A 207 9.13 12.11 12.83
CA TYR A 207 9.34 10.73 12.40
C TYR A 207 8.06 9.93 12.42
N GLU A 208 7.81 9.19 11.35
CA GLU A 208 6.79 8.16 11.26
C GLU A 208 7.38 6.84 10.83
N SER A 209 6.76 5.75 11.20
CA SER A 209 7.16 4.40 10.82
C SER A 209 5.97 3.51 10.53
N ILE A 210 6.15 2.64 9.54
CA ILE A 210 5.26 1.53 9.23
C ILE A 210 6.14 0.29 9.12
N TRP A 211 6.18 -0.56 10.15
CA TRP A 211 6.97 -1.79 10.14
C TRP A 211 6.05 -2.99 10.22
N THR A 212 6.25 -3.94 9.33
CA THR A 212 5.40 -5.14 9.31
C THR A 212 6.20 -6.42 9.17
N VAL A 213 5.59 -7.48 9.70
CA VAL A 213 5.97 -8.87 9.44
C VAL A 213 4.75 -9.55 8.84
N ASN A 214 4.92 -10.16 7.69
CA ASN A 214 3.85 -10.70 6.88
C ASN A 214 4.15 -12.16 6.52
N MET A 215 3.09 -12.97 6.46
CA MET A 215 3.12 -14.34 5.98
C MET A 215 1.98 -14.49 4.97
N PHE A 216 2.31 -14.61 3.69
CA PHE A 216 1.36 -14.74 2.60
C PHE A 216 1.35 -16.19 2.12
N GLU A 217 0.23 -16.92 2.26
CA GLU A 217 0.13 -18.26 1.67
C GLU A 217 0.10 -18.16 0.15
N TYR A 218 1.00 -18.86 -0.52
CA TYR A 218 0.98 -19.06 -1.97
C TYR A 218 0.55 -20.50 -2.34
N GLU A 219 0.69 -21.44 -1.41
CA GLU A 219 0.17 -22.78 -1.41
C GLU A 219 -0.18 -23.13 0.04
N ARG A 220 -1.16 -24.00 0.27
CA ARG A 220 -1.61 -24.33 1.62
C ARG A 220 -0.46 -24.77 2.54
N GLY A 221 -0.24 -23.96 3.59
CA GLY A 221 0.85 -24.17 4.55
C GLY A 221 2.23 -23.76 4.05
N LYS A 222 2.34 -23.18 2.84
CA LYS A 222 3.58 -22.57 2.34
C LYS A 222 3.42 -21.07 2.21
N PHE A 223 4.40 -20.33 2.70
CA PHE A 223 4.32 -18.89 2.85
C PHE A 223 5.46 -18.17 2.15
N VAL A 224 5.14 -17.06 1.49
CA VAL A 224 6.09 -15.99 1.26
C VAL A 224 6.16 -15.19 2.56
N ASN A 225 7.32 -15.21 3.20
CA ASN A 225 7.58 -14.42 4.40
C ASN A 225 8.12 -13.05 4.00
N CYS A 226 7.55 -12.00 4.56
CA CYS A 226 7.94 -10.63 4.25
C CYS A 226 8.23 -9.87 5.55
N ILE A 227 9.30 -9.11 5.54
CA ILE A 227 9.60 -8.08 6.55
C ILE A 227 9.72 -6.77 5.80
N ALA A 228 8.89 -5.82 6.15
CA ALA A 228 8.90 -4.50 5.56
C ALA A 228 9.11 -3.42 6.63
N VAL A 229 9.96 -2.46 6.33
CA VAL A 229 10.38 -1.38 7.24
C VAL A 229 10.33 -0.06 6.48
N GLY A 230 9.22 0.66 6.65
CA GLY A 230 9.02 2.00 6.13
C GLY A 230 9.29 3.05 7.21
N ASN A 231 10.05 4.08 6.85
CA ASN A 231 10.38 5.20 7.74
C ASN A 231 10.20 6.51 6.98
N MET A 232 9.56 7.49 7.62
CA MET A 232 9.42 8.84 7.10
C MET A 232 10.01 9.82 8.10
N PHE A 233 10.90 10.67 7.65
CA PHE A 233 11.55 11.69 8.45
C PHE A 233 11.13 13.06 7.97
N TYR A 234 10.86 13.98 8.91
CA TYR A 234 10.45 15.35 8.65
C TYR A 234 11.42 16.35 9.27
N ALA A 235 11.84 17.35 8.49
CA ALA A 235 12.72 18.42 8.94
C ALA A 235 12.28 19.76 8.30
N GLY A 236 11.35 20.44 8.93
CA GLY A 236 10.70 21.64 8.36
C GLY A 236 9.97 21.25 7.06
N ASN A 237 10.32 21.90 5.96
CA ASN A 237 9.71 21.63 4.66
C ASN A 237 10.32 20.41 3.92
N PHE A 238 11.30 19.75 4.50
CA PHE A 238 11.93 18.56 3.92
C PHE A 238 11.35 17.30 4.54
N SER A 239 11.04 16.29 3.68
CA SER A 239 10.73 14.95 4.12
C SER A 239 11.57 13.91 3.37
N LEU A 240 11.83 12.78 4.03
CA LEU A 240 12.61 11.68 3.50
C LEU A 240 11.96 10.35 3.85
N GLY A 241 11.37 9.70 2.85
CA GLY A 241 10.90 8.32 2.96
C GLY A 241 12.04 7.33 2.69
N LEU A 242 12.13 6.30 3.52
CA LEU A 242 13.06 5.18 3.37
C LEU A 242 12.31 3.87 3.58
N ASP A 243 12.17 3.08 2.53
CA ASP A 243 11.56 1.76 2.59
C ASP A 243 12.60 0.66 2.37
N CYS A 244 12.45 -0.42 3.11
CA CYS A 244 13.16 -1.67 2.87
C CYS A 244 12.16 -2.82 3.01
N VAL A 245 11.89 -3.50 1.91
CA VAL A 245 10.99 -4.67 1.86
C VAL A 245 11.80 -5.89 1.49
N MET A 246 11.75 -6.91 2.33
CA MET A 246 12.50 -8.15 2.19
C MET A 246 11.53 -9.32 2.14
N ARG A 247 11.63 -10.18 1.13
CA ARG A 247 10.80 -11.38 0.98
C ARG A 247 11.65 -12.63 0.90
N GLY A 248 11.06 -13.77 1.24
CA GLY A 248 11.67 -15.08 1.08
C GLY A 248 10.66 -16.22 1.21
N ALA A 249 10.88 -17.29 0.45
CA ALA A 249 10.08 -18.51 0.53
C ALA A 249 10.26 -19.25 1.87
N ASP A 250 11.36 -19.00 2.58
CA ASP A 250 11.62 -19.46 3.94
C ASP A 250 11.99 -18.24 4.80
N ILE A 251 11.57 -18.23 6.05
CA ILE A 251 11.88 -17.16 7.01
C ILE A 251 13.38 -16.90 7.15
N LYS A 252 14.20 -17.94 6.96
CA LYS A 252 15.67 -17.83 7.01
C LYS A 252 16.27 -17.20 5.77
N ARG A 253 15.50 -17.10 4.69
CA ARG A 253 15.91 -16.56 3.40
C ARG A 253 15.36 -15.16 3.14
N VAL A 254 14.61 -14.61 4.11
CA VAL A 254 14.13 -13.23 4.03
C VAL A 254 15.31 -12.29 3.86
N GLY A 255 15.27 -11.45 2.79
CA GLY A 255 16.35 -10.57 2.38
C GLY A 255 17.48 -11.24 1.57
N GLU A 256 17.51 -12.57 1.49
CA GLU A 256 18.39 -13.29 0.54
C GLU A 256 17.70 -13.52 -0.80
N ASP A 257 16.41 -13.86 -0.78
CA ASP A 257 15.64 -14.15 -1.97
C ASP A 257 15.28 -12.87 -2.70
N GLU A 258 14.63 -11.94 -2.03
CA GLU A 258 14.25 -10.66 -2.61
C GLU A 258 14.44 -9.51 -1.61
N ILE A 259 14.86 -8.37 -2.13
CA ILE A 259 14.96 -7.11 -1.40
C ILE A 259 14.66 -5.93 -2.31
N THR A 260 13.81 -5.04 -1.83
CA THR A 260 13.49 -3.75 -2.43
C THR A 260 13.87 -2.66 -1.44
N VAL A 261 14.60 -1.65 -1.89
CA VAL A 261 14.94 -0.46 -1.10
C VAL A 261 14.56 0.78 -1.90
N ASN A 262 13.72 1.64 -1.30
CA ASN A 262 13.32 2.91 -1.89
C ASN A 262 13.78 4.08 -1.02
N VAL A 263 14.17 5.17 -1.67
CA VAL A 263 14.53 6.46 -1.07
C VAL A 263 13.69 7.53 -1.73
N MET A 264 12.87 8.23 -0.97
CA MET A 264 11.84 9.16 -1.45
C MET A 264 12.00 10.53 -0.78
N PRO A 265 12.93 11.38 -1.25
CA PRO A 265 13.06 12.74 -0.77
C PRO A 265 11.97 13.64 -1.33
N SER A 266 11.48 14.58 -0.52
CA SER A 266 10.55 15.63 -0.93
C SER A 266 10.88 16.95 -0.23
N TYR A 267 10.63 18.06 -0.91
CA TYR A 267 10.77 19.40 -0.35
C TYR A 267 9.62 20.30 -0.80
N GLU A 268 8.98 20.96 0.16
CA GLU A 268 7.87 21.87 -0.07
C GLU A 268 8.36 23.33 -0.10
N PHE A 269 8.06 24.03 -1.19
CA PHE A 269 8.36 25.45 -1.38
C PHE A 269 7.10 26.28 -1.15
N GLY A 270 6.80 26.56 0.12
CA GLY A 270 5.51 27.14 0.51
C GLY A 270 4.36 26.17 0.25
N ASP A 271 3.15 26.70 0.10
CA ASP A 271 1.91 25.88 0.00
C ASP A 271 1.56 25.48 -1.44
N THR A 272 2.40 25.85 -2.43
CA THR A 272 2.02 25.78 -3.84
C THR A 272 2.92 24.87 -4.69
N PHE A 273 4.14 24.60 -4.26
CA PHE A 273 5.09 23.84 -5.06
C PHE A 273 5.82 22.80 -4.20
N ARG A 274 5.82 21.56 -4.67
CA ARG A 274 6.57 20.46 -4.07
C ARG A 274 7.52 19.84 -5.11
N LEU A 275 8.78 19.70 -4.74
CA LEU A 275 9.78 18.92 -5.49
C LEU A 275 9.98 17.59 -4.76
N PHE A 276 9.88 16.50 -5.49
CA PHE A 276 10.06 15.17 -4.93
C PHE A 276 10.79 14.26 -5.91
N GLY A 277 11.34 13.17 -5.39
CA GLY A 277 12.05 12.17 -6.17
C GLY A 277 11.89 10.79 -5.55
N LYS A 278 12.12 9.75 -6.35
CA LYS A 278 12.13 8.36 -5.92
C LYS A 278 13.33 7.65 -6.54
N PHE A 279 14.06 6.93 -5.70
CA PHE A 279 15.21 6.12 -6.10
C PHE A 279 15.00 4.72 -5.54
N GLY A 280 15.00 3.71 -6.42
CA GLY A 280 14.80 2.32 -6.06
C GLY A 280 16.05 1.48 -6.37
N TRP A 281 16.32 0.52 -5.51
CA TRP A 281 17.24 -0.57 -5.75
C TRP A 281 16.59 -1.89 -5.38
N GLU A 282 16.68 -2.88 -6.28
CA GLU A 282 16.01 -4.15 -6.12
C GLU A 282 16.92 -5.31 -6.51
N ARG A 283 16.72 -6.43 -5.83
CA ARG A 283 17.33 -7.71 -6.14
C ARG A 283 16.31 -8.82 -5.94
N SER A 284 16.17 -9.68 -6.94
CA SER A 284 15.38 -10.90 -6.87
C SER A 284 16.24 -12.12 -7.21
N SER A 285 15.96 -13.25 -6.57
CA SER A 285 16.58 -14.53 -6.87
C SER A 285 15.78 -15.25 -7.96
N ALA A 286 16.45 -15.88 -8.92
CA ALA A 286 15.79 -16.66 -9.97
C ALA A 286 15.20 -18.00 -9.49
N ASP A 287 15.49 -18.42 -8.25
CA ASP A 287 15.10 -19.73 -7.71
C ASP A 287 13.87 -19.62 -6.77
N LEU A 288 12.93 -18.71 -7.05
CA LEU A 288 11.72 -18.53 -6.23
C LEU A 288 10.62 -19.47 -6.70
N PRO A 289 9.80 -20.02 -5.77
CA PRO A 289 8.65 -20.86 -6.10
C PRO A 289 7.43 -20.07 -6.58
N TYR A 290 7.54 -18.76 -6.70
CA TYR A 290 6.55 -17.82 -7.22
C TYR A 290 7.23 -16.89 -8.23
N ASP A 291 6.49 -16.46 -9.23
CA ASP A 291 7.03 -15.54 -10.22
C ASP A 291 7.08 -14.09 -9.68
N PHE A 292 7.59 -13.18 -10.52
CA PHE A 292 7.67 -11.77 -10.22
C PHE A 292 6.32 -11.12 -9.84
N TRP A 293 5.22 -11.63 -10.40
CA TRP A 293 3.86 -11.17 -10.15
C TRP A 293 3.21 -11.84 -8.95
N GLY A 294 3.92 -12.74 -8.26
CA GLY A 294 3.41 -13.52 -7.14
C GLY A 294 2.53 -14.69 -7.57
N GLU A 295 2.52 -15.03 -8.85
CA GLU A 295 1.87 -16.24 -9.33
C GLU A 295 2.70 -17.47 -8.93
N TYR A 296 2.01 -18.54 -8.53
CA TYR A 296 2.66 -19.82 -8.26
C TYR A 296 3.21 -20.39 -9.56
N LEU A 297 4.52 -20.59 -9.61
CA LEU A 297 5.14 -21.27 -10.74
C LEU A 297 4.91 -22.77 -10.61
N THR A 298 4.14 -23.35 -11.53
CA THR A 298 4.05 -24.80 -11.64
C THR A 298 5.42 -25.38 -12.02
N THR A 299 5.61 -26.67 -11.76
CA THR A 299 6.86 -27.35 -12.15
C THR A 299 7.15 -27.21 -13.65
N ASP A 300 6.10 -27.17 -14.47
CA ASP A 300 6.21 -27.03 -15.93
C ASP A 300 6.64 -25.62 -16.33
N ASP A 301 6.16 -24.57 -15.65
CA ASP A 301 6.58 -23.17 -15.87
C ASP A 301 8.04 -22.97 -15.47
N MET A 302 8.48 -23.60 -14.35
CA MET A 302 9.87 -23.57 -13.91
C MET A 302 10.81 -24.29 -14.89
N ILE A 303 10.36 -25.35 -15.53
CA ILE A 303 11.11 -26.08 -16.57
C ILE A 303 11.21 -25.20 -17.83
N ALA A 304 10.10 -24.60 -18.28
CA ALA A 304 10.07 -23.71 -19.45
C ALA A 304 11.00 -22.51 -19.26
N ALA A 305 10.96 -21.84 -18.11
CA ALA A 305 11.84 -20.70 -17.80
C ALA A 305 13.33 -21.08 -17.75
N ASN A 306 13.67 -22.32 -17.43
CA ASN A 306 15.04 -22.83 -17.45
C ASN A 306 15.52 -23.27 -18.85
N GLU A 307 14.61 -23.59 -19.77
CA GLU A 307 14.94 -23.94 -21.15
C GLU A 307 15.14 -22.72 -22.07
N GLU A 308 14.59 -21.55 -21.71
CA GLU A 308 14.75 -20.28 -22.44
C GLU A 308 16.01 -19.50 -22.07
N ASN A 309 16.80 -19.91 -21.08
CA ASN A 309 18.05 -19.30 -20.62
C ASN A 309 19.29 -20.19 -20.92
#